data_22df0eed63d62a70a04c9d414924cf7d
#
_entry.id   22df0eed63d62a70a04c9d414924cf7d
#
_cell.length_a   1.000
_cell.length_b   1.000
_cell.length_c   1.000
_cell.angle_alpha   90.00
_cell.angle_beta   90.00
_cell.angle_gamma   90.00
#
_symmetry.space_group_name_H-M   'P 1'
#
loop_
_entity.id
_entity.type
_entity.pdbx_description
1 polymer ?
#
loop_
_entity_poly.entity_id
_entity_poly.type
_entity_poly.pdbx_seq_one_letter_code
_entity_poly.pdbx_strand_id
1 'polypeptide(L)'
;MDPAPVLAAQTVRIVRTSAQIGNSGAFDPKNLALVTNAIDRALCTGLSDRFQVVASNQPADLVVHATVTDIVPTNRTAAATSAVASLGTSVALAVPIPRIPIGLGGLSVEAEAVGLDGAQKAAMLWSRGANMLTTRARISTVGDAYSLSSAFGADFSRMLVKGQDPFKGTSVIPSAQKIKASLGGGPKYNACKAFGSAPGITGAVAGQLGLPPGWSDKGAATTQ
;
A
#
# COMPACT_ATOMS: atom_id res chain seq x y z
N MET A 1 16.78 -3.41 12.32
CA MET A 1 15.89 -4.54 12.62
C MET A 1 16.63 -5.55 13.46
N ASP A 2 16.00 -6.06 14.51
CA ASP A 2 16.46 -7.20 15.30
C ASP A 2 15.75 -8.48 14.78
N PRO A 3 16.44 -9.37 14.05
CA PRO A 3 15.80 -10.52 13.43
C PRO A 3 15.25 -11.56 14.43
N ALA A 4 15.95 -11.78 15.55
CA ALA A 4 15.60 -12.86 16.47
C ALA A 4 14.20 -12.70 17.08
N PRO A 5 13.82 -11.58 17.74
CA PRO A 5 12.47 -11.40 18.27
C PRO A 5 11.42 -11.28 17.16
N VAL A 6 11.74 -10.69 16.00
CA VAL A 6 10.83 -10.63 14.86
C VAL A 6 10.51 -12.02 14.33
N LEU A 7 11.52 -12.89 14.22
CA LEU A 7 11.32 -14.26 13.77
C LEU A 7 10.69 -15.18 14.83
N ALA A 8 10.76 -14.86 16.11
CA ALA A 8 10.08 -15.58 17.18
C ALA A 8 8.59 -15.25 17.29
N ALA A 9 8.18 -14.04 16.87
CA ALA A 9 6.80 -13.59 16.97
C ALA A 9 5.84 -14.44 16.15
N GLN A 10 4.64 -14.73 16.68
CA GLN A 10 3.56 -15.50 16.05
C GLN A 10 2.40 -14.59 15.64
N THR A 11 2.12 -13.55 16.44
CA THR A 11 0.98 -12.67 16.28
C THR A 11 1.42 -11.25 15.96
N VAL A 12 0.62 -10.56 15.16
CA VAL A 12 0.84 -9.14 14.84
C VAL A 12 -0.47 -8.37 14.88
N ARG A 13 -0.42 -7.18 15.48
CA ARG A 13 -1.49 -6.19 15.46
C ARG A 13 -1.06 -5.01 14.60
N ILE A 14 -1.93 -4.57 13.71
CA ILE A 14 -1.69 -3.40 12.87
C ILE A 14 -2.53 -2.25 13.44
N VAL A 15 -1.87 -1.18 13.81
CA VAL A 15 -2.52 0.09 14.17
C VAL A 15 -2.84 0.83 12.87
N ARG A 16 -4.00 1.48 12.80
CA ARG A 16 -4.37 2.25 11.59
C ARG A 16 -3.28 3.25 11.25
N THR A 17 -2.89 3.25 9.99
CA THR A 17 -1.89 4.19 9.46
C THR A 17 -2.37 5.63 9.66
N SER A 18 -1.52 6.45 10.26
CA SER A 18 -1.72 7.89 10.40
C SER A 18 -1.10 8.66 9.22
N ALA A 19 -1.48 9.92 9.07
CA ALA A 19 -0.85 10.84 8.12
C ALA A 19 -0.39 12.09 8.88
N GLN A 20 0.91 12.36 8.86
CA GLN A 20 1.56 13.53 9.46
C GLN A 20 2.32 14.28 8.37
N ILE A 21 1.58 14.89 7.46
CA ILE A 21 2.12 15.58 6.29
C ILE A 21 2.20 17.07 6.62
N GLY A 22 3.38 17.68 6.43
CA GLY A 22 3.63 19.08 6.77
C GLY A 22 2.68 20.08 6.07
N ASN A 23 2.12 19.70 4.92
CA ASN A 23 1.12 20.47 4.17
C ASN A 23 -0.18 19.66 4.01
N SER A 24 -0.71 19.13 5.10
CA SER A 24 -1.92 18.29 5.10
C SER A 24 -3.16 18.99 4.54
N GLY A 25 -3.23 20.32 4.65
CA GLY A 25 -4.32 21.13 4.07
C GLY A 25 -4.39 21.10 2.53
N ALA A 26 -3.34 20.62 1.85
CA ALA A 26 -3.34 20.47 0.40
C ALA A 26 -4.11 19.25 -0.10
N PHE A 27 -4.49 18.33 0.77
CA PHE A 27 -5.17 17.08 0.42
C PHE A 27 -6.55 16.98 1.06
N ASP A 28 -7.53 16.55 0.27
CA ASP A 28 -8.84 16.19 0.79
C ASP A 28 -8.70 15.01 1.79
N PRO A 29 -9.31 15.08 2.98
CA PRO A 29 -9.27 14.00 3.98
C PRO A 29 -9.67 12.62 3.43
N LYS A 30 -10.61 12.57 2.48
CA LYS A 30 -11.01 11.33 1.81
C LYS A 30 -9.87 10.74 0.98
N ASN A 31 -9.09 11.59 0.33
CA ASN A 31 -7.92 11.15 -0.44
C ASN A 31 -6.82 10.62 0.47
N LEU A 32 -6.58 11.26 1.61
CA LEU A 32 -5.63 10.74 2.62
C LEU A 32 -6.09 9.39 3.16
N ALA A 33 -7.37 9.26 3.49
CA ALA A 33 -7.97 8.00 3.95
C ALA A 33 -7.82 6.86 2.92
N LEU A 34 -7.92 7.15 1.61
CA LEU A 34 -7.67 6.16 0.56
C LEU A 34 -6.24 5.63 0.60
N VAL A 35 -5.25 6.51 0.79
CA VAL A 35 -3.82 6.13 0.86
C VAL A 35 -3.55 5.32 2.13
N THR A 36 -3.96 5.80 3.30
CA THR A 36 -3.72 5.12 4.58
C THR A 36 -4.42 3.76 4.65
N ASN A 37 -5.67 3.66 4.20
CA ASN A 37 -6.38 2.38 4.12
C ASN A 37 -5.72 1.40 3.12
N ALA A 38 -5.17 1.90 2.01
CA ALA A 38 -4.43 1.06 1.07
C ALA A 38 -3.16 0.50 1.70
N ILE A 39 -2.46 1.28 2.52
CA ILE A 39 -1.29 0.85 3.31
C ILE A 39 -1.72 -0.24 4.30
N ASP A 40 -2.75 0.00 5.10
CA ASP A 40 -3.24 -0.95 6.11
C ASP A 40 -3.60 -2.30 5.48
N ARG A 41 -4.31 -2.30 4.35
CA ARG A 41 -4.64 -3.52 3.60
C ARG A 41 -3.42 -4.23 3.07
N ALA A 42 -2.45 -3.48 2.53
CA ALA A 42 -1.22 -4.05 2.00
C ALA A 42 -0.38 -4.70 3.11
N LEU A 43 -0.26 -4.04 4.27
CA LEU A 43 0.38 -4.59 5.46
C LEU A 43 -0.35 -5.85 5.94
N CYS A 44 -1.68 -5.80 6.06
CA CYS A 44 -2.47 -6.94 6.51
C CYS A 44 -2.31 -8.14 5.59
N THR A 45 -2.37 -7.94 4.28
CA THR A 45 -2.16 -9.00 3.29
C THR A 45 -0.75 -9.57 3.38
N GLY A 46 0.26 -8.72 3.44
CA GLY A 46 1.65 -9.17 3.45
C GLY A 46 2.08 -9.86 4.74
N LEU A 47 1.67 -9.33 5.89
CA LEU A 47 1.99 -9.92 7.20
C LEU A 47 1.24 -11.24 7.45
N SER A 48 0.05 -11.41 6.85
CA SER A 48 -0.72 -12.66 6.90
C SER A 48 0.00 -13.87 6.29
N ASP A 49 1.07 -13.66 5.54
CA ASP A 49 1.86 -14.76 4.97
C ASP A 49 2.53 -15.59 6.08
N ARG A 50 2.84 -14.99 7.22
CA ARG A 50 3.51 -15.66 8.33
C ARG A 50 2.80 -15.47 9.66
N PHE A 51 2.37 -14.26 9.98
CA PHE A 51 1.79 -13.92 11.27
C PHE A 51 0.28 -14.15 11.30
N GLN A 52 -0.24 -14.49 12.47
CA GLN A 52 -1.65 -14.35 12.76
C GLN A 52 -1.95 -12.87 13.04
N VAL A 53 -2.73 -12.23 12.16
CA VAL A 53 -3.16 -10.85 12.38
C VAL A 53 -4.32 -10.84 13.36
N VAL A 54 -4.16 -10.14 14.49
CA VAL A 54 -5.15 -10.05 15.57
C VAL A 54 -5.88 -8.70 15.55
N ALA A 55 -7.04 -8.65 16.19
CA ALA A 55 -7.85 -7.44 16.27
C ALA A 55 -7.20 -6.36 17.15
N SER A 56 -7.64 -5.10 16.99
CA SER A 56 -7.06 -3.94 17.70
C SER A 56 -7.12 -4.02 19.21
N ASN A 57 -8.07 -4.79 19.77
CA ASN A 57 -8.26 -4.99 21.19
C ASN A 57 -7.58 -6.25 21.75
N GLN A 58 -6.83 -6.98 20.94
CA GLN A 58 -6.13 -8.20 21.34
C GLN A 58 -4.64 -7.95 21.54
N PRO A 59 -3.97 -8.63 22.49
CA PRO A 59 -2.52 -8.60 22.61
C PRO A 59 -1.87 -9.22 21.38
N ALA A 60 -0.65 -8.77 21.07
CA ALA A 60 0.12 -9.30 19.96
C ALA A 60 1.61 -9.25 20.29
N ASP A 61 2.38 -10.19 19.77
CA ASP A 61 3.84 -10.23 19.96
C ASP A 61 4.51 -9.02 19.30
N LEU A 62 3.95 -8.54 18.18
CA LEU A 62 4.39 -7.33 17.52
C LEU A 62 3.21 -6.38 17.26
N VAL A 63 3.44 -5.11 17.48
CA VAL A 63 2.51 -4.03 17.11
C VAL A 63 3.16 -3.21 16.01
N VAL A 64 2.49 -3.12 14.87
CA VAL A 64 2.95 -2.36 13.71
C VAL A 64 2.28 -1.01 13.68
N HIS A 65 3.09 0.04 13.62
CA HIS A 65 2.69 1.42 13.39
C HIS A 65 3.23 1.87 12.04
N ALA A 66 2.43 2.61 11.29
CA ALA A 66 2.86 3.25 10.05
C ALA A 66 2.33 4.69 10.02
N THR A 67 3.14 5.61 9.50
CA THR A 67 2.79 7.02 9.36
C THR A 67 3.20 7.50 7.98
N VAL A 68 2.26 8.04 7.22
CA VAL A 68 2.56 8.76 5.98
C VAL A 68 3.15 10.11 6.36
N THR A 69 4.41 10.33 5.98
CA THR A 69 5.17 11.55 6.32
C THR A 69 5.18 12.55 5.19
N ASP A 70 5.03 12.08 3.93
CA ASP A 70 4.94 12.97 2.79
C ASP A 70 4.18 12.32 1.63
N ILE A 71 3.48 13.16 0.86
CA ILE A 71 2.87 12.82 -0.43
C ILE A 71 3.25 13.90 -1.43
N VAL A 72 4.01 13.52 -2.45
CA VAL A 72 4.19 14.36 -3.63
C VAL A 72 2.94 14.22 -4.50
N PRO A 73 2.19 15.32 -4.76
CA PRO A 73 0.94 15.22 -5.50
C PRO A 73 1.16 14.82 -6.95
N THR A 74 0.30 13.94 -7.46
CA THR A 74 0.24 13.59 -8.89
C THR A 74 -0.40 14.72 -9.67
N ASN A 75 0.22 15.15 -10.77
CA ASN A 75 -0.41 16.10 -11.68
C ASN A 75 -1.55 15.42 -12.45
N ARG A 76 -2.79 15.86 -12.19
CA ARG A 76 -4.00 15.25 -12.74
C ARG A 76 -4.08 15.37 -14.26
N THR A 77 -3.64 16.51 -14.84
CA THR A 77 -3.65 16.73 -16.28
C THR A 77 -2.65 15.81 -16.98
N ALA A 78 -1.42 15.73 -16.48
CA ALA A 78 -0.40 14.82 -17.02
C ALA A 78 -0.84 13.34 -16.87
N ALA A 79 -1.49 13.00 -15.77
CA ALA A 79 -2.04 11.65 -15.57
C ALA A 79 -3.17 11.33 -16.56
N ALA A 80 -4.08 12.29 -16.82
CA ALA A 80 -5.16 12.13 -17.79
C ALA A 80 -4.61 11.96 -19.22
N THR A 81 -3.65 12.79 -19.63
CA THR A 81 -3.02 12.67 -20.95
C THR A 81 -2.31 11.31 -21.10
N SER A 82 -1.60 10.86 -20.07
CA SER A 82 -0.94 9.55 -20.08
C SER A 82 -1.95 8.40 -20.15
N ALA A 83 -3.08 8.48 -19.44
CA ALA A 83 -4.12 7.46 -19.47
C ALA A 83 -4.76 7.35 -20.86
N VAL A 84 -5.10 8.48 -21.48
CA VAL A 84 -5.69 8.51 -22.83
C VAL A 84 -4.71 7.96 -23.88
N ALA A 85 -3.43 8.37 -23.81
CA ALA A 85 -2.40 7.86 -24.73
C ALA A 85 -2.23 6.35 -24.58
N SER A 86 -2.22 5.82 -23.35
CA SER A 86 -2.09 4.38 -23.10
C SER A 86 -3.30 3.58 -23.62
N LEU A 87 -4.52 4.12 -23.50
CA LEU A 87 -5.73 3.47 -24.00
C LEU A 87 -5.77 3.44 -25.52
N GLY A 88 -5.45 4.56 -26.17
CA GLY A 88 -5.49 4.65 -27.63
C GLY A 88 -4.49 3.71 -28.32
N THR A 89 -3.38 3.41 -27.68
CA THR A 89 -2.31 2.60 -28.25
C THR A 89 -2.34 1.13 -27.82
N SER A 90 -2.87 0.81 -26.64
CA SER A 90 -3.06 -0.59 -26.20
C SER A 90 -4.08 -1.34 -27.05
N VAL A 91 -4.96 -0.63 -27.76
CA VAL A 91 -5.91 -1.22 -28.74
C VAL A 91 -5.20 -1.49 -30.07
N ALA A 92 -4.17 -0.71 -30.42
CA ALA A 92 -3.47 -0.83 -31.71
C ALA A 92 -2.17 -1.63 -31.62
N LEU A 93 -1.49 -1.59 -30.49
CA LEU A 93 -0.19 -2.23 -30.29
C LEU A 93 -0.21 -2.92 -28.91
N ALA A 94 0.04 -4.21 -28.84
CA ALA A 94 0.12 -4.97 -27.57
C ALA A 94 1.34 -4.58 -26.69
N VAL A 95 1.85 -3.34 -26.81
CA VAL A 95 3.03 -2.85 -26.10
C VAL A 95 2.58 -1.76 -25.10
N PRO A 96 2.92 -1.91 -23.81
CA PRO A 96 2.64 -0.87 -22.82
C PRO A 96 3.46 0.39 -23.15
N ILE A 97 2.77 1.53 -23.35
CA ILE A 97 3.43 2.81 -23.57
C ILE A 97 3.85 3.39 -22.23
N PRO A 98 5.11 3.85 -22.12
CA PRO A 98 5.58 4.57 -20.96
C PRO A 98 4.72 5.81 -20.67
N ARG A 99 4.48 6.05 -19.41
CA ARG A 99 3.81 7.25 -18.91
C ARG A 99 4.64 8.50 -19.21
N ILE A 100 4.00 9.64 -19.46
CA ILE A 100 4.70 10.92 -19.60
C ILE A 100 5.43 11.24 -18.27
N PRO A 101 6.75 11.51 -18.29
CA PRO A 101 7.56 11.68 -17.09
C PRO A 101 7.40 13.06 -16.42
N ILE A 102 6.22 13.66 -16.50
CA ILE A 102 5.92 14.98 -15.93
C ILE A 102 4.82 14.83 -14.88
N GLY A 103 5.03 15.49 -13.72
CA GLY A 103 4.05 15.51 -12.65
C GLY A 103 3.82 14.14 -12.00
N LEU A 104 4.85 13.32 -11.95
CA LEU A 104 4.85 12.06 -11.20
C LEU A 104 4.79 12.36 -9.71
N GLY A 105 3.89 11.67 -9.02
CA GLY A 105 3.75 11.77 -7.58
C GLY A 105 4.69 10.83 -6.81
N GLY A 106 4.63 10.90 -5.50
CA GLY A 106 5.43 10.08 -4.60
C GLY A 106 4.75 9.82 -3.27
N LEU A 107 5.33 8.91 -2.51
CA LEU A 107 4.87 8.53 -1.18
C LEU A 107 6.08 8.30 -0.27
N SER A 108 6.05 8.88 0.94
CA SER A 108 7.00 8.60 2.02
C SER A 108 6.24 8.08 3.23
N VAL A 109 6.76 7.01 3.82
CA VAL A 109 6.15 6.33 4.97
C VAL A 109 7.24 5.94 5.96
N GLU A 110 7.01 6.23 7.22
CA GLU A 110 7.74 5.67 8.35
C GLU A 110 6.94 4.53 8.95
N ALA A 111 7.59 3.43 9.25
CA ALA A 111 6.94 2.32 9.92
C ALA A 111 7.86 1.63 10.90
N GLU A 112 7.27 1.10 11.96
CA GLU A 112 7.97 0.32 12.98
C GLU A 112 7.14 -0.87 13.43
N ALA A 113 7.84 -1.86 13.98
CA ALA A 113 7.25 -2.97 14.72
C ALA A 113 7.82 -2.97 16.13
N VAL A 114 6.94 -2.85 17.12
CA VAL A 114 7.26 -2.78 18.56
C VAL A 114 6.88 -4.10 19.20
N GLY A 115 7.77 -4.64 20.04
CA GLY A 115 7.51 -5.87 20.79
C GLY A 115 6.67 -5.65 22.05
N LEU A 116 6.32 -6.74 22.74
CA LEU A 116 5.59 -6.71 24.02
C LEU A 116 6.33 -5.92 25.13
N ASP A 117 7.64 -5.86 25.04
CA ASP A 117 8.52 -5.10 25.95
C ASP A 117 8.54 -3.58 25.68
N GLY A 118 7.76 -3.13 24.68
CA GLY A 118 7.76 -1.74 24.24
C GLY A 118 8.97 -1.33 23.40
N ALA A 119 9.93 -2.24 23.17
CA ALA A 119 11.10 -1.93 22.38
C ALA A 119 10.84 -2.08 20.88
N GLN A 120 11.40 -1.18 20.08
CA GLN A 120 11.37 -1.23 18.64
C GLN A 120 12.19 -2.42 18.12
N LYS A 121 11.55 -3.38 17.48
CA LYS A 121 12.20 -4.58 16.91
C LYS A 121 12.57 -4.39 15.44
N ALA A 122 11.81 -3.59 14.73
CA ALA A 122 12.11 -3.23 13.35
C ALA A 122 11.61 -1.82 13.04
N ALA A 123 12.30 -1.13 12.14
CA ALA A 123 11.87 0.15 11.60
C ALA A 123 12.28 0.28 10.14
N MET A 124 11.50 1.06 9.38
CA MET A 124 11.76 1.37 7.98
C MET A 124 11.37 2.82 7.69
N LEU A 125 12.29 3.55 7.10
CA LEU A 125 12.01 4.79 6.40
C LEU A 125 11.94 4.46 4.91
N TRP A 126 10.76 4.65 4.32
CA TRP A 126 10.52 4.29 2.93
C TRP A 126 10.03 5.51 2.15
N SER A 127 10.69 5.76 1.04
CA SER A 127 10.27 6.82 0.12
C SER A 127 10.45 6.36 -1.31
N ARG A 128 9.43 6.56 -2.13
CA ARG A 128 9.47 6.21 -3.55
C ARG A 128 8.65 7.19 -4.38
N GLY A 129 9.23 7.62 -5.51
CA GLY A 129 8.49 8.30 -6.57
C GLY A 129 7.83 7.31 -7.53
N ALA A 130 6.77 7.75 -8.19
CA ALA A 130 6.17 7.00 -9.27
C ALA A 130 7.16 6.84 -10.44
N ASN A 131 7.10 5.70 -11.11
CA ASN A 131 7.96 5.36 -12.25
C ASN A 131 7.12 5.33 -13.54
N MET A 132 7.65 5.89 -14.62
CA MET A 132 6.96 5.96 -15.91
C MET A 132 6.65 4.59 -16.53
N LEU A 133 7.42 3.55 -16.17
CA LEU A 133 7.28 2.21 -16.73
C LEU A 133 6.38 1.30 -15.91
N THR A 134 6.42 1.43 -14.58
CA THR A 134 5.79 0.47 -13.65
C THR A 134 4.60 1.02 -12.89
N THR A 135 4.51 2.36 -12.71
CA THR A 135 3.40 2.99 -12.00
C THR A 135 2.34 3.47 -12.99
N ARG A 136 1.15 2.90 -12.92
CA ARG A 136 0.04 3.32 -13.79
C ARG A 136 -0.47 4.70 -13.42
N ALA A 137 -0.72 5.54 -14.43
CA ALA A 137 -1.30 6.87 -14.23
C ALA A 137 -2.74 6.75 -13.71
N ARG A 138 -3.06 7.49 -12.65
CA ARG A 138 -4.44 7.63 -12.14
C ARG A 138 -4.78 9.11 -12.03
N ILE A 139 -5.97 9.50 -12.48
CA ILE A 139 -6.44 10.89 -12.51
C ILE A 139 -6.87 11.31 -11.09
N SER A 140 -5.91 11.44 -10.19
CA SER A 140 -6.13 11.83 -8.80
C SER A 140 -4.84 12.47 -8.26
N THR A 141 -4.96 13.47 -7.39
CA THR A 141 -3.81 14.09 -6.70
C THR A 141 -3.01 13.10 -5.86
N VAL A 142 -3.65 12.05 -5.37
CA VAL A 142 -3.03 10.95 -4.61
C VAL A 142 -2.90 9.66 -5.41
N GLY A 143 -3.07 9.70 -6.75
CA GLY A 143 -3.10 8.52 -7.60
C GLY A 143 -1.84 7.67 -7.51
N ASP A 144 -0.68 8.33 -7.52
CA ASP A 144 0.61 7.66 -7.42
C ASP A 144 0.88 7.16 -6.00
N ALA A 145 0.62 7.97 -4.97
CA ALA A 145 0.74 7.57 -3.58
C ALA A 145 -0.12 6.35 -3.25
N TYR A 146 -1.37 6.32 -3.74
CA TYR A 146 -2.25 5.17 -3.61
C TYR A 146 -1.66 3.91 -4.28
N SER A 147 -1.10 4.05 -5.47
CA SER A 147 -0.49 2.92 -6.18
C SER A 147 0.78 2.42 -5.48
N LEU A 148 1.57 3.33 -4.90
CA LEU A 148 2.79 3.04 -4.15
C LEU A 148 2.54 2.40 -2.78
N SER A 149 1.34 2.58 -2.20
CA SER A 149 0.98 1.98 -0.90
C SER A 149 1.15 0.45 -0.88
N SER A 150 0.85 -0.22 -1.99
CA SER A 150 1.04 -1.66 -2.12
C SER A 150 2.51 -2.07 -2.14
N ALA A 151 3.37 -1.25 -2.75
CA ALA A 151 4.81 -1.50 -2.79
C ALA A 151 5.43 -1.32 -1.39
N PHE A 152 5.07 -0.24 -0.68
CA PHE A 152 5.48 -0.06 0.71
C PHE A 152 5.07 -1.26 1.58
N GLY A 153 3.77 -1.65 1.55
CA GLY A 153 3.28 -2.77 2.35
C GLY A 153 3.98 -4.09 2.01
N ALA A 154 4.33 -4.30 0.73
CA ALA A 154 5.10 -5.48 0.31
C ALA A 154 6.53 -5.46 0.86
N ASP A 155 7.22 -4.31 0.82
CA ASP A 155 8.60 -4.18 1.28
C ASP A 155 8.69 -4.33 2.80
N PHE A 156 7.84 -3.61 3.56
CA PHE A 156 7.81 -3.71 5.02
C PHE A 156 7.40 -5.11 5.51
N SER A 157 6.36 -5.69 4.91
CA SER A 157 5.94 -7.04 5.27
C SER A 157 7.03 -8.08 4.96
N ARG A 158 7.74 -7.94 3.84
CA ARG A 158 8.85 -8.83 3.49
C ARG A 158 9.97 -8.76 4.53
N MET A 159 10.29 -7.56 5.02
CA MET A 159 11.28 -7.36 6.07
C MET A 159 10.90 -8.15 7.33
N LEU A 160 9.66 -8.04 7.81
CA LEU A 160 9.22 -8.74 9.01
C LEU A 160 9.05 -10.24 8.80
N VAL A 161 8.48 -10.67 7.67
CA VAL A 161 8.22 -12.09 7.37
C VAL A 161 9.50 -12.87 7.21
N LYS A 162 10.52 -12.29 6.57
CA LYS A 162 11.80 -12.96 6.29
C LYS A 162 12.90 -12.63 7.31
N GLY A 163 12.72 -11.64 8.15
CA GLY A 163 13.75 -11.16 9.07
C GLY A 163 14.99 -10.62 8.36
N GLN A 164 14.84 -10.08 7.15
CA GLN A 164 15.95 -9.64 6.28
C GLN A 164 15.64 -8.32 5.59
N ASP A 165 16.68 -7.66 5.10
CA ASP A 165 16.57 -6.46 4.28
C ASP A 165 15.70 -6.76 3.04
N PRO A 166 14.57 -6.07 2.84
CA PRO A 166 13.64 -6.34 1.75
C PRO A 166 14.19 -5.94 0.38
N PHE A 167 15.26 -5.14 0.34
CA PHE A 167 15.90 -4.66 -0.89
C PHE A 167 17.04 -5.59 -1.35
N LYS A 168 17.41 -6.58 -0.52
CA LYS A 168 18.40 -7.61 -0.86
C LYS A 168 17.68 -8.90 -1.25
N GLY A 169 18.03 -9.47 -2.40
CA GLY A 169 17.55 -10.77 -2.85
C GLY A 169 16.76 -10.74 -4.15
N THR A 170 16.42 -11.93 -4.64
CA THR A 170 15.66 -12.14 -5.88
C THR A 170 14.18 -11.84 -5.70
N SER A 171 13.50 -11.53 -6.82
CA SER A 171 12.03 -11.36 -6.86
C SER A 171 11.34 -12.58 -6.25
N VAL A 172 10.43 -12.32 -5.34
CA VAL A 172 9.66 -13.37 -4.66
C VAL A 172 8.37 -13.61 -5.41
N ILE A 173 8.06 -14.87 -5.69
CA ILE A 173 6.75 -15.27 -6.22
C ILE A 173 5.67 -14.79 -5.22
N PRO A 174 4.63 -14.08 -5.68
CA PRO A 174 3.56 -13.63 -4.81
C PRO A 174 2.90 -14.81 -4.08
N SER A 175 2.61 -14.65 -2.80
CA SER A 175 1.88 -15.67 -2.04
C SER A 175 0.46 -15.86 -2.58
N ALA A 176 -0.13 -17.03 -2.34
CA ALA A 176 -1.52 -17.33 -2.71
C ALA A 176 -2.49 -16.28 -2.12
N GLN A 177 -2.21 -15.76 -0.91
CA GLN A 177 -3.01 -14.71 -0.29
C GLN A 177 -2.91 -13.37 -1.04
N LYS A 178 -1.73 -13.00 -1.54
CA LYS A 178 -1.55 -11.80 -2.37
C LYS A 178 -2.28 -11.92 -3.70
N ILE A 179 -2.21 -13.10 -4.33
CA ILE A 179 -2.94 -13.38 -5.58
C ILE A 179 -4.46 -13.30 -5.31
N LYS A 180 -4.96 -13.95 -4.25
CA LYS A 180 -6.36 -13.89 -3.87
C LYS A 180 -6.83 -12.46 -3.61
N ALA A 181 -6.06 -11.66 -2.87
CA ALA A 181 -6.38 -10.27 -2.57
C ALA A 181 -6.40 -9.40 -3.84
N SER A 182 -5.49 -9.62 -4.79
CA SER A 182 -5.47 -8.87 -6.07
C SER A 182 -6.69 -9.16 -6.93
N LEU A 183 -7.30 -10.32 -6.77
CA LEU A 183 -8.55 -10.72 -7.44
C LEU A 183 -9.82 -10.26 -6.68
N GLY A 184 -9.68 -9.56 -5.56
CA GLY A 184 -10.80 -9.09 -4.73
C GLY A 184 -11.30 -10.12 -3.71
N GLY A 185 -10.53 -11.19 -3.48
CA GLY A 185 -10.84 -12.16 -2.44
C GLY A 185 -10.66 -11.57 -1.04
N GLY A 186 -11.49 -12.06 -0.10
CA GLY A 186 -11.44 -11.61 1.29
C GLY A 186 -10.09 -11.88 1.98
N PRO A 187 -9.76 -11.12 3.02
CA PRO A 187 -8.53 -11.29 3.78
C PRO A 187 -8.49 -12.64 4.51
N LYS A 188 -7.29 -13.11 4.83
CA LYS A 188 -7.07 -14.37 5.56
C LYS A 188 -7.63 -14.32 6.98
N TYR A 189 -7.46 -13.18 7.65
CA TYR A 189 -7.91 -12.97 9.03
C TYR A 189 -9.04 -11.95 9.10
N ASN A 190 -10.01 -12.19 9.99
CA ASN A 190 -11.14 -11.28 10.19
C ASN A 190 -10.71 -9.89 10.66
N ALA A 191 -9.63 -9.79 11.43
CA ALA A 191 -9.05 -8.52 11.86
C ALA A 191 -8.76 -7.57 10.68
N CYS A 192 -8.35 -8.11 9.53
CA CYS A 192 -8.07 -7.32 8.33
C CYS A 192 -9.32 -6.69 7.69
N LYS A 193 -10.53 -7.17 8.01
CA LYS A 193 -11.78 -6.57 7.51
C LYS A 193 -11.97 -5.13 8.00
N ALA A 194 -11.37 -4.77 9.14
CA ALA A 194 -11.38 -3.41 9.66
C ALA A 194 -10.76 -2.38 8.70
N PHE A 195 -9.90 -2.81 7.78
CA PHE A 195 -9.23 -1.96 6.79
C PHE A 195 -9.95 -1.90 5.45
N GLY A 196 -11.13 -2.52 5.35
CA GLY A 196 -11.90 -2.63 4.12
C GLY A 196 -11.39 -3.74 3.19
N SER A 197 -12.03 -3.87 2.05
CA SER A 197 -11.67 -4.83 1.01
C SER A 197 -10.89 -4.17 -0.10
N ALA A 198 -9.91 -4.88 -0.65
CA ALA A 198 -9.25 -4.43 -1.86
C ALA A 198 -10.27 -4.36 -3.02
N PRO A 199 -10.16 -3.36 -3.91
CA PRO A 199 -11.12 -3.18 -4.99
C PRO A 199 -11.08 -4.29 -6.06
N GLY A 200 -10.16 -5.25 -5.95
CA GLY A 200 -10.10 -6.43 -6.78
C GLY A 200 -9.99 -6.14 -8.28
N ILE A 201 -10.65 -6.98 -9.09
CA ILE A 201 -10.64 -6.87 -10.56
C ILE A 201 -11.19 -5.51 -11.02
N THR A 202 -12.25 -5.00 -10.39
CA THR A 202 -12.81 -3.69 -10.73
C THR A 202 -11.80 -2.57 -10.50
N GLY A 203 -11.04 -2.64 -9.41
CA GLY A 203 -9.95 -1.70 -9.13
C GLY A 203 -8.76 -1.84 -10.09
N ALA A 204 -8.46 -3.06 -10.52
CA ALA A 204 -7.43 -3.31 -11.52
C ALA A 204 -7.83 -2.71 -12.88
N VAL A 205 -9.06 -2.95 -13.34
CA VAL A 205 -9.60 -2.36 -14.58
C VAL A 205 -9.66 -0.83 -14.47
N ALA A 206 -10.21 -0.29 -13.38
CA ALA A 206 -10.26 1.14 -13.14
C ALA A 206 -8.84 1.76 -13.16
N GLY A 207 -7.86 1.07 -12.60
CA GLY A 207 -6.46 1.48 -12.63
C GLY A 207 -5.85 1.43 -14.04
N GLN A 208 -6.22 0.48 -14.87
CA GLN A 208 -5.80 0.42 -16.28
C GLN A 208 -6.37 1.59 -17.08
N LEU A 209 -7.62 1.95 -16.80
CA LEU A 209 -8.31 3.06 -17.42
C LEU A 209 -7.89 4.43 -16.86
N GLY A 210 -6.97 4.48 -15.89
CA GLY A 210 -6.52 5.73 -15.27
C GLY A 210 -7.57 6.39 -14.35
N LEU A 211 -8.62 5.66 -13.97
CA LEU A 211 -9.70 6.23 -13.14
C LEU A 211 -9.22 6.53 -11.71
N PRO A 212 -9.80 7.55 -11.05
CA PRO A 212 -9.48 7.88 -9.68
C PRO A 212 -9.66 6.68 -8.74
N PRO A 213 -8.77 6.47 -7.76
CA PRO A 213 -8.90 5.35 -6.82
C PRO A 213 -10.25 5.29 -6.11
N GLY A 214 -10.79 6.45 -5.69
CA GLY A 214 -12.07 6.54 -4.97
C GLY A 214 -13.31 6.08 -5.75
N TRP A 215 -13.20 5.81 -7.04
CA TRP A 215 -14.30 5.25 -7.83
C TRP A 215 -14.48 3.74 -7.61
N SER A 216 -13.39 3.04 -7.35
CA SER A 216 -13.40 1.58 -7.15
C SER A 216 -13.09 1.17 -5.71
N ASP A 217 -12.38 2.00 -4.96
CA ASP A 217 -12.02 1.78 -3.56
C ASP A 217 -12.90 2.64 -2.64
N LYS A 218 -13.76 1.98 -1.90
CA LYS A 218 -14.68 2.63 -0.95
C LYS A 218 -14.08 2.82 0.45
N GLY A 219 -12.83 2.38 0.63
CA GLY A 219 -12.14 2.44 1.92
C GLY A 219 -12.67 1.46 2.95
N ALA A 220 -12.24 1.66 4.19
CA ALA A 220 -12.80 0.95 5.34
C ALA A 220 -14.20 1.48 5.64
N ALA A 221 -15.12 0.59 6.04
CA ALA A 221 -16.40 1.03 6.59
C ALA A 221 -16.13 1.92 7.82
N THR A 222 -16.68 3.12 7.81
CA THR A 222 -16.63 3.99 8.99
C THR A 222 -17.51 3.33 10.03
N THR A 223 -16.91 2.68 11.03
CA THR A 223 -17.64 2.30 12.26
C THR A 223 -17.96 3.61 12.97
N GLN A 224 -19.23 4.04 12.88
CA GLN A 224 -19.80 5.07 13.76
C GLN A 224 -19.84 4.55 15.18
#